data_3746c1bbf21bd7190eb8a8430a569e0c
#
_entry.id   3746c1bbf21bd7190eb8a8430a569e0c
#
_cell.length_a   1.000
_cell.length_b   1.000
_cell.length_c   1.000
_cell.angle_alpha   90.00
_cell.angle_beta   90.00
_cell.angle_gamma   90.00
#
_symmetry.space_group_name_H-M   'P 1'
#
loop_
_entity.id
_entity.type
_entity.pdbx_description
1 polymer ?
#
loop_
_entity_poly.entity_id
_entity_poly.type
_entity_poly.pdbx_seq_one_letter_code
_entity_poly.pdbx_strand_id
1 'polypeptide(L)'
;MTSRPPSRDHFTEEETPTATPSEFGSDTHPDLQKAPQTDDDPEALTRLETSHSSISPPKSLGKETAFVATVCMAQFMTQAGLAVAIAPGHIIGASFGTQDPGELSWFPAAYSLTVGTFILMSGRLGDVYGHRFMFILGFLWFGIWSLLAGFSVWSNRIFYDCCRALQGIGPAMLFPNAVAILGQTYKPGRRKEMVFSLFGAAAPGGFVVGGVFSSLFAQRVWWPWGYWVMGMGCFVLAGLGLLVIPHIPRQKFNDRLSPIVRLDVLGAATGICGLILINLAWNQAPLVGWSTPYTYVLLIIGFAFLTAFAFIERSAECPLLPRSAFTGDLGWVLGCIAAGWSSFGIMIYYFFQFMIVVKGDSGLLATAKFSGAAISGAMASMVTGFLLGRLPPSVIMFCAMGAFATGLCLFATVPVSQTYWAQAFVMSLITPWGM
;
A
#
# COMPACT_ATOMS: atom_id res chain seq x y z
N MET A 1 51.50 35.40 -46.17
CA MET A 1 52.88 34.98 -45.88
C MET A 1 52.75 33.64 -45.23
N THR A 2 52.83 32.56 -46.05
CA THR A 2 53.98 31.72 -46.32
C THR A 2 54.43 31.00 -45.02
N SER A 3 54.48 29.70 -44.86
CA SER A 3 54.74 28.62 -45.85
C SER A 3 54.61 27.24 -45.09
N ARG A 4 54.19 26.25 -45.83
CA ARG A 4 54.28 24.82 -45.63
C ARG A 4 55.71 24.33 -46.02
N PRO A 5 55.98 23.02 -45.97
CA PRO A 5 56.46 21.98 -45.04
C PRO A 5 57.92 21.55 -45.43
N PRO A 6 58.46 20.37 -45.29
CA PRO A 6 58.12 19.02 -45.71
C PRO A 6 58.61 17.85 -44.76
N SER A 7 58.08 16.64 -44.86
CA SER A 7 58.26 15.39 -45.61
C SER A 7 59.37 14.38 -45.13
N ARG A 8 58.94 13.13 -44.93
CA ARG A 8 59.51 11.82 -45.40
C ARG A 8 60.93 11.42 -44.99
N ASP A 9 61.09 10.21 -44.53
CA ASP A 9 61.42 8.95 -45.25
C ASP A 9 61.70 7.84 -44.23
N HIS A 10 61.12 6.67 -44.35
CA HIS A 10 61.51 5.43 -45.01
C HIS A 10 62.56 4.51 -44.32
N PHE A 11 62.29 3.20 -44.43
CA PHE A 11 63.11 1.97 -44.40
C PHE A 11 63.20 1.30 -43.01
N THR A 12 63.14 -0.06 -42.87
CA THR A 12 62.91 -1.23 -43.74
C THR A 12 62.68 -2.45 -42.84
N GLU A 13 62.10 -3.44 -43.42
CA GLU A 13 61.91 -4.83 -42.95
C GLU A 13 63.23 -5.52 -42.49
N GLU A 14 63.10 -6.48 -41.55
CA GLU A 14 63.83 -7.75 -41.69
C GLU A 14 63.15 -8.88 -40.89
N GLU A 15 63.29 -10.05 -41.42
CA GLU A 15 62.55 -11.28 -41.36
C GLU A 15 62.83 -12.17 -40.12
N THR A 16 61.93 -13.11 -39.95
CA THR A 16 61.86 -14.32 -39.13
C THR A 16 63.10 -15.22 -39.17
N PRO A 17 63.29 -16.16 -38.19
CA PRO A 17 62.74 -17.49 -38.43
C PRO A 17 62.25 -18.29 -37.20
N THR A 18 61.30 -19.14 -37.52
CA THR A 18 60.79 -20.41 -36.97
C THR A 18 61.67 -21.25 -36.07
N ALA A 19 61.08 -21.82 -35.01
CA ALA A 19 61.20 -23.20 -34.56
C ALA A 19 60.16 -23.63 -33.54
N THR A 20 59.45 -24.70 -33.82
CA THR A 20 58.64 -25.59 -32.96
C THR A 20 59.40 -26.84 -32.62
N PRO A 21 58.84 -27.79 -31.80
CA PRO A 21 58.06 -27.79 -30.57
C PRO A 21 58.72 -28.71 -29.46
N SER A 22 58.15 -28.64 -28.23
CA SER A 22 58.14 -29.87 -27.38
C SER A 22 57.08 -29.72 -26.23
N GLU A 23 56.33 -30.78 -26.09
CA GLU A 23 55.39 -31.14 -25.09
C GLU A 23 55.92 -31.09 -23.64
N PHE A 24 55.08 -30.74 -22.67
CA PHE A 24 54.71 -31.57 -21.50
C PHE A 24 54.03 -30.72 -20.40
N GLY A 25 52.92 -31.21 -19.84
CA GLY A 25 52.58 -31.03 -18.47
C GLY A 25 51.28 -30.26 -18.19
N SER A 26 50.23 -31.02 -18.03
CA SER A 26 48.99 -30.67 -17.33
C SER A 26 49.24 -29.99 -15.99
N ASP A 27 48.52 -28.88 -15.72
CA ASP A 27 47.86 -28.69 -14.43
C ASP A 27 46.74 -27.68 -14.54
N THR A 28 45.56 -28.16 -14.20
CA THR A 28 44.29 -27.50 -14.08
C THR A 28 44.30 -26.49 -12.93
N HIS A 29 44.07 -25.21 -13.23
CA HIS A 29 43.56 -24.25 -12.26
C HIS A 29 42.17 -23.79 -12.69
N PRO A 30 41.17 -23.82 -11.79
CA PRO A 30 39.80 -23.44 -12.13
C PRO A 30 39.69 -21.93 -12.30
N ASP A 31 38.99 -21.57 -13.35
CA ASP A 31 38.57 -20.21 -13.70
C ASP A 31 38.01 -19.49 -12.50
N LEU A 32 38.69 -18.48 -12.03
CA LEU A 32 38.17 -17.40 -11.26
C LEU A 32 37.17 -16.62 -12.18
N GLN A 33 35.93 -17.01 -12.14
CA GLN A 33 34.83 -16.22 -12.72
C GLN A 33 34.92 -14.78 -12.18
N LYS A 34 35.36 -13.86 -13.04
CA LYS A 34 35.20 -12.43 -12.83
C LYS A 34 33.73 -12.15 -12.45
N ALA A 35 33.55 -11.59 -11.27
CA ALA A 35 32.26 -11.00 -10.88
C ALA A 35 31.81 -10.02 -11.98
N PRO A 36 30.52 -10.04 -12.38
CA PRO A 36 30.04 -9.10 -13.37
C PRO A 36 30.17 -7.67 -12.83
N GLN A 37 30.92 -6.83 -13.50
CA GLN A 37 30.86 -5.41 -13.33
C GLN A 37 29.42 -4.96 -13.70
N THR A 38 28.62 -4.69 -12.69
CA THR A 38 27.33 -4.05 -12.82
C THR A 38 27.55 -2.56 -12.75
N ASP A 39 27.72 -1.92 -13.90
CA ASP A 39 27.38 -0.50 -14.02
C ASP A 39 27.05 -0.21 -15.49
N ASP A 40 25.83 0.32 -15.70
CA ASP A 40 25.34 1.05 -16.88
C ASP A 40 25.05 0.29 -18.20
N ASP A 41 24.61 -0.97 -18.15
CA ASP A 41 24.01 -1.57 -19.33
C ASP A 41 22.47 -1.56 -19.23
N PRO A 42 21.77 -0.64 -19.95
CA PRO A 42 20.30 -0.59 -19.97
C PRO A 42 19.66 -1.91 -20.44
N GLU A 43 20.36 -2.70 -21.26
CA GLU A 43 19.89 -4.02 -21.68
C GLU A 43 19.98 -5.06 -20.56
N ALA A 44 20.94 -4.95 -19.63
CA ALA A 44 21.05 -5.86 -18.50
C ALA A 44 19.89 -5.62 -17.50
N LEU A 45 19.51 -4.37 -17.25
CA LEU A 45 18.33 -4.01 -16.46
C LEU A 45 17.06 -4.52 -17.12
N THR A 46 16.91 -4.35 -18.43
CA THR A 46 15.76 -4.85 -19.18
C THR A 46 15.72 -6.39 -19.21
N ARG A 47 16.85 -7.07 -19.21
CA ARG A 47 16.94 -8.55 -19.12
C ARG A 47 16.60 -9.05 -17.72
N LEU A 48 16.98 -8.33 -16.66
CA LEU A 48 16.58 -8.65 -15.28
C LEU A 48 15.07 -8.44 -15.10
N GLU A 49 14.50 -7.37 -15.62
CA GLU A 49 13.05 -7.12 -15.59
C GLU A 49 12.25 -8.14 -16.40
N THR A 50 12.75 -8.58 -17.56
CA THR A 50 12.09 -9.60 -18.40
C THR A 50 12.16 -11.01 -17.80
N SER A 51 13.14 -11.31 -16.96
CA SER A 51 13.24 -12.63 -16.32
C SER A 51 12.27 -12.84 -15.15
N HIS A 52 11.66 -11.78 -14.61
CA HIS A 52 10.75 -11.85 -13.47
C HIS A 52 9.28 -12.09 -13.79
N SER A 53 8.84 -12.05 -15.05
CA SER A 53 7.46 -12.41 -15.40
C SER A 53 7.32 -13.91 -15.60
N SER A 54 7.16 -14.66 -14.53
CA SER A 54 7.10 -16.13 -14.56
C SER A 54 5.72 -16.70 -14.96
N ILE A 55 4.69 -15.86 -15.14
CA ILE A 55 3.32 -16.30 -15.40
C ILE A 55 2.73 -15.52 -16.57
N SER A 56 2.13 -16.26 -17.50
CA SER A 56 1.34 -15.64 -18.57
C SER A 56 -0.08 -15.38 -18.06
N PRO A 57 -0.70 -14.22 -18.39
CA PRO A 57 -2.09 -13.96 -18.04
C PRO A 57 -3.01 -15.05 -18.63
N PRO A 58 -4.17 -15.30 -18.00
CA PRO A 58 -5.12 -16.31 -18.49
C PRO A 58 -5.46 -16.06 -19.96
N LYS A 59 -5.41 -17.11 -20.79
CA LYS A 59 -5.62 -17.01 -22.26
C LYS A 59 -7.06 -16.63 -22.65
N SER A 60 -8.05 -16.87 -21.78
CA SER A 60 -9.45 -16.51 -22.01
C SER A 60 -9.77 -15.17 -21.38
N LEU A 61 -10.36 -14.24 -22.15
CA LEU A 61 -10.78 -12.93 -21.68
C LEU A 61 -11.65 -12.99 -20.42
N GLY A 62 -12.59 -13.93 -20.35
CA GLY A 62 -13.45 -14.11 -19.17
C GLY A 62 -12.68 -14.53 -17.92
N LYS A 63 -11.69 -15.42 -18.07
CA LYS A 63 -10.84 -15.85 -16.93
C LYS A 63 -9.91 -14.71 -16.48
N GLU A 64 -9.41 -13.92 -17.42
CA GLU A 64 -8.58 -12.76 -17.10
C GLU A 64 -9.38 -11.67 -16.39
N THR A 65 -10.59 -11.36 -16.87
CA THR A 65 -11.48 -10.39 -16.22
C THR A 65 -11.82 -10.85 -14.80
N ALA A 66 -12.15 -12.12 -14.60
CA ALA A 66 -12.40 -12.68 -13.26
C ALA A 66 -11.18 -12.60 -12.36
N PHE A 67 -9.97 -12.86 -12.90
CA PHE A 67 -8.71 -12.74 -12.17
C PHE A 67 -8.45 -11.30 -11.73
N VAL A 68 -8.48 -10.33 -12.65
CA VAL A 68 -8.26 -8.91 -12.35
C VAL A 68 -9.32 -8.41 -11.38
N ALA A 69 -10.60 -8.72 -11.60
CA ALA A 69 -11.68 -8.33 -10.71
C ALA A 69 -11.47 -8.87 -9.29
N THR A 70 -11.12 -10.16 -9.13
CA THR A 70 -10.86 -10.77 -7.82
C THR A 70 -9.69 -10.09 -7.09
N VAL A 71 -8.63 -9.73 -7.81
CA VAL A 71 -7.47 -9.04 -7.23
C VAL A 71 -7.83 -7.59 -6.88
N CYS A 72 -8.58 -6.88 -7.73
CA CYS A 72 -9.07 -5.53 -7.44
C CYS A 72 -10.00 -5.48 -6.22
N MET A 73 -10.75 -6.57 -5.95
CA MET A 73 -11.58 -6.66 -4.75
C MET A 73 -10.77 -6.60 -3.44
N ALA A 74 -9.48 -6.89 -3.45
CA ALA A 74 -8.62 -6.68 -2.28
C ALA A 74 -8.58 -5.20 -1.88
N GLN A 75 -8.35 -4.33 -2.85
CA GLN A 75 -8.31 -2.87 -2.63
C GLN A 75 -9.71 -2.32 -2.30
N PHE A 76 -10.73 -2.80 -3.02
CA PHE A 76 -12.12 -2.44 -2.78
C PHE A 76 -12.56 -2.76 -1.34
N MET A 77 -12.34 -4.00 -0.87
CA MET A 77 -12.73 -4.45 0.47
C MET A 77 -11.91 -3.78 1.56
N THR A 78 -10.63 -3.47 1.31
CA THR A 78 -9.79 -2.70 2.24
C THR A 78 -10.42 -1.34 2.53
N GLN A 79 -10.86 -0.63 1.51
CA GLN A 79 -11.46 0.70 1.66
C GLN A 79 -12.91 0.62 2.19
N ALA A 80 -13.66 -0.40 1.80
CA ALA A 80 -14.98 -0.67 2.40
C ALA A 80 -14.86 -0.94 3.90
N GLY A 81 -13.82 -1.68 4.34
CA GLY A 81 -13.53 -1.95 5.74
C GLY A 81 -13.17 -0.71 6.55
N LEU A 82 -12.62 0.32 5.93
CA LEU A 82 -12.43 1.62 6.56
C LEU A 82 -13.77 2.38 6.68
N ALA A 83 -14.52 2.46 5.60
CA ALA A 83 -15.76 3.20 5.50
C ALA A 83 -16.85 2.67 6.43
N VAL A 84 -16.90 1.35 6.68
CA VAL A 84 -17.91 0.70 7.53
C VAL A 84 -17.92 1.21 8.98
N ALA A 85 -16.81 1.78 9.45
CA ALA A 85 -16.71 2.37 10.78
C ALA A 85 -16.86 3.88 10.78
N ILE A 86 -16.51 4.57 9.70
CA ILE A 86 -16.56 6.04 9.63
C ILE A 86 -17.98 6.53 9.40
N ALA A 87 -18.66 6.00 8.38
CA ALA A 87 -19.95 6.51 7.94
C ALA A 87 -21.07 6.34 8.99
N PRO A 88 -21.28 5.15 9.62
CA PRO A 88 -22.24 4.97 10.71
C PRO A 88 -21.61 5.11 12.11
N GLY A 89 -20.43 5.68 12.25
CA GLY A 89 -19.66 5.71 13.51
C GLY A 89 -20.45 6.21 14.72
N HIS A 90 -21.28 7.24 14.56
CA HIS A 90 -22.13 7.77 15.63
C HIS A 90 -23.22 6.79 16.07
N ILE A 91 -23.81 6.02 15.12
CA ILE A 91 -24.82 5.00 15.44
C ILE A 91 -24.17 3.84 16.20
N ILE A 92 -22.96 3.42 15.75
CA ILE A 92 -22.19 2.38 16.43
C ILE A 92 -21.80 2.84 17.84
N GLY A 93 -21.28 4.08 18.00
CA GLY A 93 -20.93 4.66 19.29
C GLY A 93 -22.11 4.74 20.24
N ALA A 94 -23.28 5.20 19.74
CA ALA A 94 -24.51 5.25 20.52
C ALA A 94 -24.92 3.87 21.06
N SER A 95 -24.71 2.79 20.29
CA SER A 95 -25.00 1.42 20.74
C SER A 95 -24.10 0.94 21.89
N PHE A 96 -22.92 1.53 22.03
CA PHE A 96 -21.98 1.30 23.14
C PHE A 96 -22.08 2.37 24.25
N GLY A 97 -23.04 3.31 24.14
CA GLY A 97 -23.26 4.37 25.13
C GLY A 97 -22.24 5.51 25.08
N THR A 98 -21.52 5.67 23.96
CA THR A 98 -20.54 6.76 23.79
C THR A 98 -20.88 7.65 22.61
N GLN A 99 -20.62 8.98 22.77
CA GLN A 99 -20.63 10.00 21.72
C GLN A 99 -19.36 10.84 21.75
N ASP A 100 -18.37 10.46 22.56
CA ASP A 100 -17.12 11.17 22.67
C ASP A 100 -16.35 11.06 21.35
N PRO A 101 -15.98 12.17 20.69
CA PRO A 101 -15.27 12.15 19.42
C PRO A 101 -13.92 11.44 19.49
N GLY A 102 -13.23 11.50 20.65
CA GLY A 102 -11.97 10.81 20.86
C GLY A 102 -12.17 9.30 20.91
N GLU A 103 -13.23 8.81 21.55
CA GLU A 103 -13.57 7.38 21.56
C GLU A 103 -14.02 6.87 20.20
N LEU A 104 -14.82 7.66 19.48
CA LEU A 104 -15.27 7.33 18.12
C LEU A 104 -14.11 7.28 17.12
N SER A 105 -13.05 8.05 17.34
CA SER A 105 -11.86 8.06 16.47
C SER A 105 -11.14 6.72 16.46
N TRP A 106 -11.24 5.90 17.51
CA TRP A 106 -10.66 4.57 17.59
C TRP A 106 -11.26 3.57 16.60
N PHE A 107 -12.51 3.74 16.20
CA PHE A 107 -13.19 2.83 15.28
C PHE A 107 -12.47 2.69 13.93
N PRO A 108 -12.13 3.78 13.22
CA PRO A 108 -11.28 3.72 12.04
C PRO A 108 -9.78 3.62 12.37
N ALA A 109 -9.29 4.22 13.48
CA ALA A 109 -7.88 4.29 13.78
C ALA A 109 -7.29 2.91 14.12
N ALA A 110 -7.97 2.09 14.90
CA ALA A 110 -7.52 0.75 15.25
C ALA A 110 -7.31 -0.13 14.00
N TYR A 111 -8.24 -0.06 13.04
CA TYR A 111 -8.13 -0.75 11.76
C TYR A 111 -6.95 -0.23 10.93
N SER A 112 -6.86 1.09 10.74
CA SER A 112 -5.82 1.72 9.93
C SER A 112 -4.42 1.52 10.50
N LEU A 113 -4.30 1.52 11.84
CA LEU A 113 -3.06 1.24 12.54
C LEU A 113 -2.47 -0.11 12.12
N THR A 114 -3.27 -1.17 12.18
CA THR A 114 -2.77 -2.52 11.88
C THR A 114 -2.59 -2.75 10.39
N VAL A 115 -3.42 -2.13 9.52
CA VAL A 115 -3.18 -2.12 8.09
C VAL A 115 -1.78 -1.57 7.79
N GLY A 116 -1.47 -0.38 8.29
CA GLY A 116 -0.18 0.28 8.02
C GLY A 116 1.00 -0.43 8.68
N THR A 117 0.83 -0.93 9.91
CA THR A 117 1.91 -1.55 10.68
C THR A 117 2.33 -2.91 10.12
N PHE A 118 1.37 -3.75 9.71
CA PHE A 118 1.66 -5.11 9.26
C PHE A 118 1.91 -5.25 7.76
N ILE A 119 1.75 -4.18 6.97
CA ILE A 119 1.84 -4.25 5.50
C ILE A 119 3.20 -4.75 5.00
N LEU A 120 4.30 -4.25 5.58
CA LEU A 120 5.66 -4.64 5.18
C LEU A 120 5.94 -6.10 5.51
N MET A 121 5.62 -6.52 6.74
CA MET A 121 5.77 -7.91 7.16
C MET A 121 4.93 -8.86 6.32
N SER A 122 3.73 -8.46 5.96
CA SER A 122 2.80 -9.26 5.13
C SER A 122 3.30 -9.41 3.70
N GLY A 123 3.97 -8.39 3.15
CA GLY A 123 4.67 -8.50 1.86
C GLY A 123 5.79 -9.55 1.93
N ARG A 124 6.62 -9.47 2.96
CA ARG A 124 7.72 -10.42 3.17
C ARG A 124 7.22 -11.87 3.39
N LEU A 125 6.12 -12.03 4.12
CA LEU A 125 5.46 -13.34 4.25
C LEU A 125 4.99 -13.87 2.89
N GLY A 126 4.50 -12.97 2.01
CA GLY A 126 4.12 -13.31 0.63
C GLY A 126 5.29 -13.82 -0.20
N ASP A 127 6.47 -13.18 -0.09
CA ASP A 127 7.69 -13.62 -0.76
C ASP A 127 8.09 -15.04 -0.32
N VAL A 128 8.04 -15.32 0.99
CA VAL A 128 8.47 -16.60 1.57
C VAL A 128 7.44 -17.72 1.38
N TYR A 129 6.18 -17.45 1.68
CA TYR A 129 5.12 -18.47 1.69
C TYR A 129 4.29 -18.50 0.41
N GLY A 130 4.43 -17.48 -0.43
CA GLY A 130 3.73 -17.33 -1.70
C GLY A 130 2.55 -16.35 -1.63
N HIS A 131 2.53 -15.39 -2.55
CA HIS A 131 1.55 -14.29 -2.59
C HIS A 131 0.10 -14.76 -2.70
N ARG A 132 -0.18 -15.82 -3.49
CA ARG A 132 -1.51 -16.42 -3.58
C ARG A 132 -2.02 -16.93 -2.24
N PHE A 133 -1.17 -17.62 -1.48
CA PHE A 133 -1.53 -18.17 -0.17
C PHE A 133 -1.84 -17.04 0.81
N MET A 134 -0.97 -16.03 0.89
CA MET A 134 -1.16 -14.87 1.76
C MET A 134 -2.38 -14.04 1.39
N PHE A 135 -2.69 -13.92 0.09
CA PHE A 135 -3.89 -13.24 -0.40
C PHE A 135 -5.17 -13.95 0.08
N ILE A 136 -5.25 -15.26 -0.07
CA ILE A 136 -6.41 -16.05 0.37
C ILE A 136 -6.54 -15.99 1.90
N LEU A 137 -5.42 -16.17 2.62
CA LEU A 137 -5.38 -16.07 4.08
C LEU A 137 -5.82 -14.69 4.55
N GLY A 138 -5.43 -13.63 3.83
CA GLY A 138 -5.85 -12.26 4.09
C GLY A 138 -7.37 -12.08 4.04
N PHE A 139 -8.05 -12.62 3.03
CA PHE A 139 -9.51 -12.59 2.96
C PHE A 139 -10.17 -13.42 4.07
N LEU A 140 -9.66 -14.62 4.38
CA LEU A 140 -10.18 -15.43 5.47
C LEU A 140 -10.06 -14.72 6.81
N TRP A 141 -8.90 -14.15 7.10
CA TRP A 141 -8.64 -13.37 8.30
C TRP A 141 -9.56 -12.16 8.39
N PHE A 142 -9.67 -11.41 7.31
CA PHE A 142 -10.55 -10.24 7.22
C PHE A 142 -12.01 -10.63 7.46
N GLY A 143 -12.46 -11.74 6.88
CA GLY A 143 -13.82 -12.26 7.05
C GLY A 143 -14.12 -12.65 8.50
N ILE A 144 -13.24 -13.41 9.15
CA ILE A 144 -13.40 -13.84 10.54
C ILE A 144 -13.54 -12.64 11.47
N TRP A 145 -12.60 -11.69 11.39
CA TRP A 145 -12.61 -10.51 12.27
C TRP A 145 -13.72 -9.52 11.94
N SER A 146 -14.22 -9.52 10.70
CA SER A 146 -15.44 -8.79 10.35
C SER A 146 -16.67 -9.38 11.04
N LEU A 147 -16.83 -10.71 11.03
CA LEU A 147 -17.94 -11.34 11.76
C LEU A 147 -17.86 -11.04 13.25
N LEU A 148 -16.68 -11.16 13.86
CA LEU A 148 -16.45 -10.89 15.28
C LEU A 148 -16.72 -9.41 15.62
N ALA A 149 -16.33 -8.47 14.76
CA ALA A 149 -16.66 -7.07 14.93
C ALA A 149 -18.18 -6.81 14.93
N GLY A 150 -18.95 -7.52 14.10
CA GLY A 150 -20.40 -7.48 14.17
C GLY A 150 -20.96 -8.08 15.45
N PHE A 151 -20.40 -9.20 15.93
CA PHE A 151 -20.80 -9.83 17.18
C PHE A 151 -20.44 -9.03 18.45
N SER A 152 -19.55 -8.04 18.35
CA SER A 152 -19.20 -7.17 19.47
C SER A 152 -20.38 -6.37 20.03
N VAL A 153 -21.49 -6.25 19.29
CA VAL A 153 -22.72 -5.60 19.75
C VAL A 153 -23.27 -6.18 21.06
N TRP A 154 -22.99 -7.46 21.33
CA TRP A 154 -23.35 -8.11 22.60
C TRP A 154 -22.26 -8.05 23.67
N SER A 155 -21.18 -7.30 23.42
CA SER A 155 -20.06 -7.17 24.35
C SER A 155 -19.86 -5.69 24.74
N ASN A 156 -18.70 -5.14 24.48
CA ASN A 156 -18.34 -3.77 24.80
C ASN A 156 -17.52 -3.09 23.71
N ARG A 157 -17.36 -1.77 23.81
CA ARG A 157 -16.58 -0.97 22.86
C ARG A 157 -15.13 -1.43 22.73
N ILE A 158 -14.47 -1.77 23.84
CA ILE A 158 -13.07 -2.21 23.82
C ILE A 158 -12.90 -3.48 22.99
N PHE A 159 -13.82 -4.44 23.12
CA PHE A 159 -13.81 -5.64 22.30
C PHE A 159 -14.03 -5.32 20.82
N TYR A 160 -14.92 -4.38 20.51
CA TYR A 160 -15.10 -3.91 19.14
C TYR A 160 -13.81 -3.28 18.58
N ASP A 161 -13.15 -2.39 19.33
CA ASP A 161 -11.88 -1.76 18.92
C ASP A 161 -10.77 -2.80 18.70
N CYS A 162 -10.69 -3.83 19.59
CA CYS A 162 -9.80 -4.97 19.40
C CYS A 162 -10.11 -5.76 18.10
N CYS A 163 -11.39 -6.02 17.84
CA CYS A 163 -11.81 -6.67 16.59
C CYS A 163 -11.43 -5.83 15.38
N ARG A 164 -11.57 -4.51 15.46
CA ARG A 164 -11.15 -3.58 14.39
C ARG A 164 -9.64 -3.63 14.17
N ALA A 165 -8.84 -3.63 15.25
CA ALA A 165 -7.39 -3.77 15.14
C ALA A 165 -6.99 -5.08 14.45
N LEU A 166 -7.56 -6.19 14.89
CA LEU A 166 -7.24 -7.51 14.31
C LEU A 166 -7.79 -7.67 12.88
N GLN A 167 -8.92 -7.05 12.57
CA GLN A 167 -9.48 -7.00 11.23
C GLN A 167 -8.52 -6.34 10.22
N GLY A 168 -7.81 -5.26 10.61
CA GLY A 168 -6.88 -4.55 9.72
C GLY A 168 -5.66 -5.37 9.28
N ILE A 169 -5.32 -6.46 9.98
CA ILE A 169 -4.25 -7.38 9.53
C ILE A 169 -4.64 -8.08 8.22
N GLY A 170 -5.93 -8.34 7.98
CA GLY A 170 -6.41 -8.90 6.71
C GLY A 170 -6.02 -8.06 5.50
N PRO A 171 -6.45 -6.79 5.42
CA PRO A 171 -6.01 -5.84 4.39
C PRO A 171 -4.49 -5.66 4.29
N ALA A 172 -3.78 -5.67 5.42
CA ALA A 172 -2.32 -5.64 5.40
C ALA A 172 -1.72 -6.84 4.65
N MET A 173 -2.35 -8.03 4.74
CA MET A 173 -1.97 -9.19 3.93
C MET A 173 -2.44 -9.10 2.48
N LEU A 174 -3.60 -8.49 2.23
CA LEU A 174 -4.18 -8.43 0.89
C LEU A 174 -3.42 -7.49 -0.04
N PHE A 175 -3.15 -6.25 0.40
CA PHE A 175 -2.65 -5.19 -0.45
C PHE A 175 -1.29 -5.51 -1.10
N PRO A 176 -0.19 -5.81 -0.36
CA PRO A 176 1.10 -6.06 -0.97
C PRO A 176 1.10 -7.33 -1.83
N ASN A 177 0.34 -8.35 -1.42
CA ASN A 177 0.24 -9.58 -2.17
C ASN A 177 -0.58 -9.42 -3.46
N ALA A 178 -1.63 -8.59 -3.47
CA ALA A 178 -2.37 -8.22 -4.67
C ALA A 178 -1.46 -7.52 -5.70
N VAL A 179 -0.70 -6.51 -5.25
CA VAL A 179 0.25 -5.78 -6.09
C VAL A 179 1.32 -6.72 -6.65
N ALA A 180 1.86 -7.63 -5.84
CA ALA A 180 2.85 -8.61 -6.27
C ALA A 180 2.27 -9.61 -7.30
N ILE A 181 1.05 -10.11 -7.09
CA ILE A 181 0.34 -10.99 -8.04
C ILE A 181 0.17 -10.31 -9.39
N LEU A 182 -0.29 -9.07 -9.42
CA LEU A 182 -0.44 -8.30 -10.66
C LEU A 182 0.92 -8.02 -11.31
N GLY A 183 1.91 -7.61 -10.51
CA GLY A 183 3.26 -7.27 -10.96
C GLY A 183 3.98 -8.45 -11.62
N GLN A 184 3.79 -9.68 -11.10
CA GLN A 184 4.37 -10.91 -11.64
C GLN A 184 3.61 -11.49 -12.83
N THR A 185 2.32 -11.17 -12.96
CA THR A 185 1.49 -11.69 -14.05
C THR A 185 1.59 -10.87 -15.33
N TYR A 186 1.71 -9.55 -15.20
CA TYR A 186 1.74 -8.63 -16.35
C TYR A 186 3.14 -8.10 -16.62
N LYS A 187 3.62 -8.27 -17.87
CA LYS A 187 4.87 -7.66 -18.34
C LYS A 187 4.75 -6.14 -18.40
N PRO A 188 5.87 -5.39 -18.26
CA PRO A 188 5.86 -3.94 -18.45
C PRO A 188 5.19 -3.53 -19.77
N GLY A 189 4.35 -2.48 -19.73
CA GLY A 189 3.62 -1.95 -20.85
C GLY A 189 2.17 -1.58 -20.54
N ARG A 190 1.44 -1.04 -21.53
CA ARG A 190 0.09 -0.48 -21.39
C ARG A 190 -0.92 -1.38 -20.68
N ARG A 191 -0.82 -2.71 -20.84
CA ARG A 191 -1.73 -3.66 -20.17
C ARG A 191 -1.50 -3.70 -18.67
N LYS A 192 -0.24 -3.69 -18.22
CA LYS A 192 0.13 -3.59 -16.80
C LYS A 192 -0.37 -2.28 -16.21
N GLU A 193 -0.10 -1.16 -16.87
CA GLU A 193 -0.55 0.18 -16.45
C GLU A 193 -2.07 0.23 -16.29
N MET A 194 -2.83 -0.30 -17.27
CA MET A 194 -4.30 -0.35 -17.19
C MET A 194 -4.80 -1.18 -16.01
N VAL A 195 -4.21 -2.36 -15.77
CA VAL A 195 -4.63 -3.24 -14.66
C VAL A 195 -4.32 -2.59 -13.31
N PHE A 196 -3.16 -1.93 -13.17
CA PHE A 196 -2.84 -1.18 -11.94
C PHE A 196 -3.74 0.05 -11.75
N SER A 197 -4.13 0.73 -12.84
CA SER A 197 -5.10 1.83 -12.77
C SER A 197 -6.47 1.35 -12.33
N LEU A 198 -6.94 0.17 -12.79
CA LEU A 198 -8.18 -0.45 -12.34
C LEU A 198 -8.10 -0.83 -10.84
N PHE A 199 -6.95 -1.37 -10.41
CA PHE A 199 -6.70 -1.67 -9.00
C PHE A 199 -6.76 -0.40 -8.13
N GLY A 200 -6.14 0.70 -8.58
CA GLY A 200 -6.23 1.99 -7.91
C GLY A 200 -7.66 2.55 -7.89
N ALA A 201 -8.38 2.48 -9.01
CA ALA A 201 -9.76 2.95 -9.12
C ALA A 201 -10.76 2.17 -8.24
N ALA A 202 -10.42 0.94 -7.84
CA ALA A 202 -11.24 0.15 -6.91
C ALA A 202 -11.28 0.76 -5.49
N ALA A 203 -10.27 1.55 -5.10
CA ALA A 203 -10.19 2.14 -3.76
C ALA A 203 -11.34 3.12 -3.45
N PRO A 204 -11.52 4.21 -4.20
CA PRO A 204 -12.60 5.16 -3.92
C PRO A 204 -13.97 4.53 -4.09
N GLY A 205 -14.14 3.60 -5.04
CA GLY A 205 -15.36 2.83 -5.21
C GLY A 205 -15.69 1.99 -3.97
N GLY A 206 -14.71 1.30 -3.42
CA GLY A 206 -14.84 0.49 -2.20
C GLY A 206 -15.26 1.33 -1.00
N PHE A 207 -14.64 2.51 -0.82
CA PHE A 207 -14.99 3.41 0.29
C PHE A 207 -16.45 3.86 0.23
N VAL A 208 -16.90 4.35 -0.92
CA VAL A 208 -18.29 4.85 -1.05
C VAL A 208 -19.30 3.72 -0.96
N VAL A 209 -19.09 2.61 -1.66
CA VAL A 209 -20.02 1.46 -1.60
C VAL A 209 -20.08 0.90 -0.18
N GLY A 210 -18.92 0.73 0.48
CA GLY A 210 -18.85 0.28 1.88
C GLY A 210 -19.59 1.22 2.83
N GLY A 211 -19.40 2.54 2.68
CA GLY A 211 -20.08 3.56 3.47
C GLY A 211 -21.59 3.61 3.23
N VAL A 212 -22.05 3.49 1.98
CA VAL A 212 -23.49 3.43 1.65
C VAL A 212 -24.13 2.21 2.27
N PHE A 213 -23.59 1.00 2.04
CA PHE A 213 -24.20 -0.22 2.57
C PHE A 213 -24.15 -0.26 4.11
N SER A 214 -23.04 0.13 4.73
CA SER A 214 -22.95 0.15 6.20
C SER A 214 -23.90 1.16 6.82
N SER A 215 -24.03 2.37 6.25
CA SER A 215 -24.98 3.39 6.71
C SER A 215 -26.42 2.95 6.51
N LEU A 216 -26.72 2.29 5.37
CA LEU A 216 -28.05 1.76 5.10
C LEU A 216 -28.46 0.70 6.13
N PHE A 217 -27.57 -0.26 6.41
CA PHE A 217 -27.81 -1.26 7.45
C PHE A 217 -27.96 -0.61 8.82
N ALA A 218 -27.09 0.33 9.18
CA ALA A 218 -27.13 0.99 10.48
C ALA A 218 -28.43 1.80 10.70
N GLN A 219 -28.96 2.44 9.67
CA GLN A 219 -30.15 3.29 9.77
C GLN A 219 -31.48 2.55 9.58
N ARG A 220 -31.51 1.45 8.80
CA ARG A 220 -32.74 0.78 8.39
C ARG A 220 -32.95 -0.60 8.99
N VAL A 221 -31.88 -1.25 9.40
CA VAL A 221 -31.93 -2.63 9.93
C VAL A 221 -31.20 -2.68 11.27
N TRP A 222 -29.89 -2.85 11.25
CA TRP A 222 -29.01 -2.96 12.43
C TRP A 222 -27.55 -2.90 11.97
N TRP A 223 -26.71 -2.08 12.63
CA TRP A 223 -25.34 -1.83 12.19
C TRP A 223 -24.45 -3.07 12.06
N PRO A 224 -24.57 -4.15 12.89
CA PRO A 224 -23.74 -5.36 12.73
C PRO A 224 -23.85 -6.04 11.37
N TRP A 225 -24.99 -5.88 10.68
CA TRP A 225 -25.16 -6.44 9.34
C TRP A 225 -24.13 -5.91 8.33
N GLY A 226 -23.67 -4.67 8.48
CA GLY A 226 -22.59 -4.14 7.66
C GLY A 226 -21.30 -4.97 7.75
N TYR A 227 -20.97 -5.41 8.95
CA TYR A 227 -19.81 -6.26 9.21
C TYR A 227 -20.03 -7.72 8.78
N TRP A 228 -21.21 -8.29 9.05
CA TRP A 228 -21.49 -9.67 8.69
C TRP A 228 -21.53 -9.88 7.18
N VAL A 229 -22.18 -8.97 6.44
CA VAL A 229 -22.23 -9.04 4.97
C VAL A 229 -20.82 -8.87 4.39
N MET A 230 -20.01 -7.96 4.94
CA MET A 230 -18.61 -7.80 4.55
C MET A 230 -17.81 -9.08 4.82
N GLY A 231 -17.99 -9.72 5.99
CA GLY A 231 -17.32 -10.97 6.34
C GLY A 231 -17.70 -12.12 5.38
N MET A 232 -18.99 -12.28 5.08
CA MET A 232 -19.46 -13.26 4.10
C MET A 232 -18.87 -12.99 2.70
N GLY A 233 -18.83 -11.72 2.28
CA GLY A 233 -18.17 -11.31 1.03
C GLY A 233 -16.70 -11.69 0.98
N CYS A 234 -15.97 -11.52 2.08
CA CYS A 234 -14.57 -11.93 2.17
C CYS A 234 -14.37 -13.44 2.01
N PHE A 235 -15.25 -14.28 2.57
CA PHE A 235 -15.18 -15.74 2.37
C PHE A 235 -15.47 -16.15 0.93
N VAL A 236 -16.43 -15.50 0.28
CA VAL A 236 -16.70 -15.72 -1.16
C VAL A 236 -15.46 -15.33 -1.98
N LEU A 237 -14.83 -14.19 -1.68
CA LEU A 237 -13.63 -13.73 -2.37
C LEU A 237 -12.42 -14.64 -2.11
N ALA A 238 -12.28 -15.20 -0.91
CA ALA A 238 -11.27 -16.22 -0.63
C ALA A 238 -11.47 -17.47 -1.50
N GLY A 239 -12.71 -17.94 -1.63
CA GLY A 239 -13.08 -19.05 -2.51
C GLY A 239 -12.80 -18.74 -3.99
N LEU A 240 -13.18 -17.55 -4.46
CA LEU A 240 -12.86 -17.10 -5.82
C LEU A 240 -11.34 -17.00 -6.03
N GLY A 241 -10.59 -16.52 -5.05
CA GLY A 241 -9.13 -16.48 -5.11
C GLY A 241 -8.49 -17.85 -5.28
N LEU A 242 -9.06 -18.88 -4.63
CA LEU A 242 -8.63 -20.28 -4.81
C LEU A 242 -8.87 -20.78 -6.24
N LEU A 243 -9.96 -20.36 -6.87
CA LEU A 243 -10.36 -20.86 -8.19
C LEU A 243 -9.69 -20.10 -9.34
N VAL A 244 -9.48 -18.79 -9.17
CA VAL A 244 -9.15 -17.88 -10.29
C VAL A 244 -7.67 -17.51 -10.30
N ILE A 245 -7.02 -17.37 -9.14
CA ILE A 245 -5.61 -16.99 -9.07
C ILE A 245 -4.74 -18.21 -9.38
N PRO A 246 -3.90 -18.16 -10.44
CA PRO A 246 -3.00 -19.26 -10.78
C PRO A 246 -1.97 -19.49 -9.68
N HIS A 247 -1.39 -20.69 -9.68
CA HIS A 247 -0.29 -20.99 -8.75
C HIS A 247 0.95 -20.21 -9.17
N ILE A 248 1.39 -19.32 -8.30
CA ILE A 248 2.57 -18.48 -8.50
C ILE A 248 3.77 -19.16 -7.84
N PRO A 249 4.85 -19.44 -8.58
CA PRO A 249 6.06 -20.00 -7.98
C PRO A 249 6.57 -19.12 -6.84
N ARG A 250 6.99 -19.74 -5.76
CA ARG A 250 7.60 -19.03 -4.64
C ARG A 250 8.98 -18.52 -5.03
N GLN A 251 9.38 -17.40 -4.48
CA GLN A 251 10.75 -16.93 -4.64
C GLN A 251 11.73 -17.96 -4.05
N LYS A 252 12.77 -18.29 -4.81
CA LYS A 252 13.82 -19.20 -4.31
C LYS A 252 14.72 -18.42 -3.37
N PHE A 253 14.57 -18.64 -2.09
CA PHE A 253 15.50 -18.14 -1.08
C PHE A 253 16.66 -19.12 -0.90
N ASN A 254 17.78 -18.61 -0.38
CA ASN A 254 18.89 -19.45 0.03
C ASN A 254 18.45 -20.37 1.18
N ASP A 255 18.37 -21.66 0.93
CA ASP A 255 17.89 -22.66 1.90
C ASP A 255 18.78 -22.79 3.16
N ARG A 256 19.97 -22.18 3.14
CA ARG A 256 20.87 -22.14 4.30
C ARG A 256 20.45 -21.17 5.39
N LEU A 257 19.59 -20.17 5.06
CA LEU A 257 19.13 -19.19 6.04
C LEU A 257 17.90 -19.72 6.82
N SER A 258 17.90 -19.51 8.13
CA SER A 258 16.75 -19.85 8.98
C SER A 258 15.52 -19.02 8.60
N PRO A 259 14.29 -19.53 8.80
CA PRO A 259 13.07 -18.76 8.54
C PRO A 259 13.00 -17.43 9.31
N ILE A 260 13.58 -17.37 10.50
CA ILE A 260 13.64 -16.18 11.35
C ILE A 260 14.46 -15.07 10.68
N VAL A 261 15.62 -15.42 10.10
CA VAL A 261 16.50 -14.48 9.39
C VAL A 261 15.88 -14.07 8.05
N ARG A 262 15.26 -15.01 7.32
CA ARG A 262 14.57 -14.71 6.06
C ARG A 262 13.43 -13.72 6.24
N LEU A 263 12.72 -13.78 7.36
CA LEU A 263 11.57 -12.91 7.66
C LEU A 263 11.98 -11.62 8.37
N ASP A 264 13.25 -11.49 8.76
CA ASP A 264 13.69 -10.39 9.64
C ASP A 264 12.74 -10.16 10.81
N VAL A 265 12.51 -11.22 11.58
CA VAL A 265 11.52 -11.20 12.67
C VAL A 265 11.85 -10.12 13.70
N LEU A 266 13.14 -9.89 13.97
CA LEU A 266 13.57 -8.88 14.95
C LEU A 266 13.31 -7.46 14.43
N GLY A 267 13.66 -7.17 13.18
CA GLY A 267 13.33 -5.90 12.52
C GLY A 267 11.81 -5.69 12.46
N ALA A 268 11.06 -6.71 12.01
CA ALA A 268 9.60 -6.64 11.98
C ALA A 268 9.01 -6.35 13.37
N ALA A 269 9.42 -7.07 14.42
CA ALA A 269 8.91 -6.88 15.77
C ALA A 269 9.20 -5.48 16.31
N THR A 270 10.42 -4.98 16.15
CA THR A 270 10.79 -3.63 16.60
C THR A 270 10.05 -2.53 15.82
N GLY A 271 9.92 -2.66 14.49
CA GLY A 271 9.16 -1.73 13.67
C GLY A 271 7.68 -1.71 14.03
N ILE A 272 7.06 -2.89 14.16
CA ILE A 272 5.65 -3.04 14.55
C ILE A 272 5.39 -2.44 15.92
N CYS A 273 6.19 -2.79 16.95
CA CYS A 273 6.05 -2.24 18.30
C CYS A 273 6.19 -0.71 18.29
N GLY A 274 7.20 -0.18 17.59
CA GLY A 274 7.40 1.27 17.49
C GLY A 274 6.20 2.01 16.90
N LEU A 275 5.68 1.53 15.77
CA LEU A 275 4.52 2.13 15.10
C LEU A 275 3.24 2.03 15.95
N ILE A 276 3.00 0.88 16.59
CA ILE A 276 1.84 0.71 17.48
C ILE A 276 1.91 1.68 18.66
N LEU A 277 3.05 1.78 19.35
CA LEU A 277 3.20 2.63 20.53
C LEU A 277 3.05 4.12 20.20
N ILE A 278 3.62 4.59 19.10
CA ILE A 278 3.48 5.97 18.63
C ILE A 278 2.03 6.27 18.28
N ASN A 279 1.38 5.40 17.51
CA ASN A 279 0.00 5.62 17.11
C ASN A 279 -0.95 5.57 18.32
N LEU A 280 -0.72 4.64 19.26
CA LEU A 280 -1.48 4.55 20.51
C LEU A 280 -1.34 5.85 21.31
N ALA A 281 -0.12 6.38 21.46
CA ALA A 281 0.12 7.63 22.16
C ALA A 281 -0.65 8.80 21.52
N TRP A 282 -0.60 8.92 20.19
CA TRP A 282 -1.31 9.99 19.48
C TRP A 282 -2.83 9.89 19.53
N ASN A 283 -3.38 8.67 19.46
CA ASN A 283 -4.84 8.49 19.57
C ASN A 283 -5.35 8.64 21.01
N GLN A 284 -4.50 8.37 22.02
CA GLN A 284 -4.87 8.56 23.43
C GLN A 284 -4.69 10.00 23.92
N ALA A 285 -3.76 10.75 23.35
CA ALA A 285 -3.48 12.11 23.79
C ALA A 285 -4.71 13.05 23.81
N PRO A 286 -5.63 13.05 22.83
CA PRO A 286 -6.85 13.84 22.89
C PRO A 286 -7.81 13.43 24.01
N LEU A 287 -7.82 12.16 24.43
CA LEU A 287 -8.71 11.64 25.47
C LEU A 287 -8.23 11.96 26.88
N VAL A 288 -6.94 11.75 27.13
CA VAL A 288 -6.37 11.79 28.49
C VAL A 288 -5.41 12.96 28.73
N GLY A 289 -5.08 13.69 27.67
CA GLY A 289 -4.14 14.81 27.70
C GLY A 289 -2.69 14.39 27.50
N TRP A 290 -1.90 15.29 26.88
CA TRP A 290 -0.46 15.10 26.68
C TRP A 290 0.36 15.09 27.97
N SER A 291 -0.14 15.71 29.02
CA SER A 291 0.50 15.73 30.35
C SER A 291 0.43 14.41 31.09
N THR A 292 -0.38 13.47 30.64
CA THR A 292 -0.53 12.16 31.28
C THR A 292 0.75 11.33 31.06
N PRO A 293 1.39 10.80 32.14
CA PRO A 293 2.70 10.16 32.05
C PRO A 293 2.79 9.04 31.01
N TYR A 294 1.80 8.17 30.93
CA TYR A 294 1.85 7.05 29.99
C TYR A 294 1.82 7.50 28.52
N THR A 295 1.18 8.64 28.18
CA THR A 295 1.07 9.12 26.80
C THR A 295 2.45 9.48 26.23
N TYR A 296 3.22 10.33 26.93
CA TYR A 296 4.55 10.68 26.44
C TYR A 296 5.57 9.55 26.64
N VAL A 297 5.41 8.69 27.65
CA VAL A 297 6.27 7.51 27.83
C VAL A 297 6.09 6.55 26.66
N LEU A 298 4.85 6.24 26.25
CA LEU A 298 4.58 5.42 25.06
C LEU A 298 5.20 6.02 23.80
N LEU A 299 5.13 7.34 23.63
CA LEU A 299 5.73 8.04 22.49
C LEU A 299 7.25 7.90 22.48
N ILE A 300 7.91 8.12 23.63
CA ILE A 300 9.38 7.98 23.76
C ILE A 300 9.81 6.54 23.48
N ILE A 301 9.15 5.56 24.09
CA ILE A 301 9.44 4.13 23.87
C ILE A 301 9.20 3.76 22.41
N GLY A 302 8.13 4.27 21.80
CA GLY A 302 7.84 4.04 20.39
C GLY A 302 8.95 4.55 19.46
N PHE A 303 9.45 5.76 19.69
CA PHE A 303 10.61 6.29 18.95
C PHE A 303 11.91 5.51 19.22
N ALA A 304 12.12 5.04 20.45
CA ALA A 304 13.25 4.17 20.77
C ALA A 304 13.20 2.86 19.96
N PHE A 305 12.01 2.24 19.87
CA PHE A 305 11.81 1.04 19.04
C PHE A 305 12.04 1.30 17.55
N LEU A 306 11.57 2.43 16.99
CA LEU A 306 11.85 2.79 15.59
C LEU A 306 13.33 3.07 15.34
N THR A 307 14.01 3.66 16.33
CA THR A 307 15.46 3.85 16.26
C THR A 307 16.18 2.48 16.27
N ALA A 308 15.78 1.57 17.16
CA ALA A 308 16.31 0.21 17.19
C ALA A 308 16.04 -0.53 15.87
N PHE A 309 14.83 -0.40 15.29
CA PHE A 309 14.49 -0.92 13.97
C PHE A 309 15.48 -0.43 12.90
N ALA A 310 15.74 0.89 12.84
CA ALA A 310 16.66 1.46 11.87
C ALA A 310 18.10 0.93 12.00
N PHE A 311 18.55 0.63 13.23
CA PHE A 311 19.87 0.00 13.46
C PHE A 311 19.89 -1.47 13.07
N ILE A 312 18.83 -2.22 13.40
CA ILE A 312 18.70 -3.65 13.04
C ILE A 312 18.68 -3.80 11.53
N GLU A 313 17.85 -3.02 10.81
CA GLU A 313 17.76 -3.02 9.35
C GLU A 313 19.09 -2.75 8.64
N ARG A 314 19.95 -1.92 9.25
CA ARG A 314 21.30 -1.66 8.71
C ARG A 314 22.22 -2.89 8.76
N SER A 315 21.96 -3.84 9.65
CA SER A 315 22.79 -5.01 9.88
C SER A 315 22.13 -6.30 9.40
N ALA A 316 20.85 -6.27 9.06
CA ALA A 316 20.09 -7.43 8.64
C ALA A 316 20.60 -8.00 7.30
N GLU A 317 20.71 -9.33 7.21
CA GLU A 317 21.05 -10.04 5.96
C GLU A 317 19.93 -9.97 4.93
N CYS A 318 18.69 -9.94 5.39
CA CYS A 318 17.47 -9.87 4.57
C CYS A 318 16.54 -8.74 5.06
N PRO A 319 16.94 -7.46 4.93
CA PRO A 319 16.18 -6.35 5.47
C PRO A 319 14.77 -6.26 4.87
N LEU A 320 13.78 -5.80 5.65
CA LEU A 320 12.42 -5.53 5.19
C LEU A 320 12.41 -4.34 4.22
N LEU A 321 13.22 -3.32 4.51
CA LEU A 321 13.39 -2.14 3.68
C LEU A 321 14.81 -2.12 3.10
N PRO A 322 14.98 -2.27 1.78
CA PRO A 322 16.29 -2.21 1.17
C PRO A 322 16.95 -0.84 1.42
N ARG A 323 18.24 -0.82 1.68
CA ARG A 323 18.98 0.43 1.98
C ARG A 323 18.82 1.49 0.89
N SER A 324 18.69 1.06 -0.35
CA SER A 324 18.41 1.91 -1.51
C SER A 324 17.09 2.68 -1.42
N ALA A 325 16.12 2.20 -0.62
CA ALA A 325 14.84 2.88 -0.45
C ALA A 325 14.95 4.24 0.27
N PHE A 326 16.03 4.47 1.01
CA PHE A 326 16.24 5.73 1.73
C PHE A 326 17.30 6.63 1.08
N THR A 327 17.82 6.26 -0.08
CA THR A 327 18.83 7.01 -0.80
C THR A 327 18.23 7.74 -1.99
N GLY A 328 18.68 8.98 -2.24
CA GLY A 328 18.32 9.77 -3.42
C GLY A 328 16.83 10.12 -3.50
N ASP A 329 16.30 10.09 -4.70
CA ASP A 329 14.95 10.58 -5.04
C ASP A 329 13.82 9.74 -4.43
N LEU A 330 14.06 8.45 -4.17
CA LEU A 330 13.04 7.55 -3.62
C LEU A 330 12.60 7.97 -2.20
N GLY A 331 13.53 8.45 -1.37
CA GLY A 331 13.21 8.96 -0.03
C GLY A 331 12.27 10.17 -0.09
N TRP A 332 12.50 11.08 -1.02
CA TRP A 332 11.62 12.25 -1.22
C TRP A 332 10.23 11.83 -1.72
N VAL A 333 10.15 10.89 -2.65
CA VAL A 333 8.88 10.35 -3.16
C VAL A 333 8.08 9.71 -2.02
N LEU A 334 8.71 8.88 -1.18
CA LEU A 334 8.05 8.26 -0.03
C LEU A 334 7.56 9.32 0.98
N GLY A 335 8.35 10.39 1.22
CA GLY A 335 7.95 11.50 2.07
C GLY A 335 6.73 12.25 1.52
N CYS A 336 6.70 12.54 0.22
CA CYS A 336 5.53 13.14 -0.44
C CYS A 336 4.29 12.26 -0.35
N ILE A 337 4.42 10.96 -0.60
CA ILE A 337 3.31 10.00 -0.49
C ILE A 337 2.80 9.97 0.96
N ALA A 338 3.68 9.89 1.95
CA ALA A 338 3.28 9.89 3.36
C ALA A 338 2.52 11.17 3.74
N ALA A 339 3.02 12.35 3.34
CA ALA A 339 2.37 13.62 3.59
C ALA A 339 0.99 13.72 2.91
N GLY A 340 0.90 13.32 1.64
CA GLY A 340 -0.34 13.33 0.87
C GLY A 340 -1.42 12.43 1.47
N TRP A 341 -1.09 11.18 1.76
CA TRP A 341 -2.05 10.23 2.35
C TRP A 341 -2.44 10.57 3.78
N SER A 342 -1.53 11.14 4.58
CA SER A 342 -1.87 11.67 5.92
C SER A 342 -2.90 12.79 5.82
N SER A 343 -2.68 13.72 4.90
CA SER A 343 -3.60 14.83 4.63
C SER A 343 -4.98 14.34 4.20
N PHE A 344 -5.01 13.34 3.32
CA PHE A 344 -6.25 12.74 2.83
C PHE A 344 -7.00 11.99 3.94
N GLY A 345 -6.30 11.27 4.82
CA GLY A 345 -6.89 10.57 5.96
C GLY A 345 -7.57 11.55 6.94
N ILE A 346 -6.91 12.66 7.25
CA ILE A 346 -7.45 13.74 8.06
C ILE A 346 -8.71 14.32 7.40
N MET A 347 -8.64 14.63 6.11
CA MET A 347 -9.76 15.20 5.37
C MET A 347 -10.99 14.28 5.36
N ILE A 348 -10.82 12.98 5.10
CA ILE A 348 -11.95 12.03 5.12
C ILE A 348 -12.63 12.03 6.49
N TYR A 349 -11.86 11.87 7.56
CA TYR A 349 -12.42 11.80 8.92
C TYR A 349 -13.20 13.06 9.27
N TYR A 350 -12.60 14.24 9.08
CA TYR A 350 -13.26 15.51 9.39
C TYR A 350 -14.39 15.86 8.43
N PHE A 351 -14.38 15.39 7.17
CA PHE A 351 -15.52 15.54 6.27
C PHE A 351 -16.78 14.88 6.84
N PHE A 352 -16.68 13.64 7.29
CA PHE A 352 -17.80 12.93 7.90
C PHE A 352 -18.23 13.59 9.21
N GLN A 353 -17.29 14.01 10.06
CA GLN A 353 -17.61 14.75 11.28
C GLN A 353 -18.34 16.06 10.96
N PHE A 354 -17.87 16.84 10.00
CA PHE A 354 -18.50 18.09 9.59
C PHE A 354 -19.92 17.87 9.03
N MET A 355 -20.10 16.89 8.14
CA MET A 355 -21.41 16.61 7.56
C MET A 355 -22.40 16.06 8.60
N ILE A 356 -21.98 15.16 9.48
CA ILE A 356 -22.88 14.51 10.44
C ILE A 356 -23.12 15.39 11.65
N VAL A 357 -22.06 15.91 12.30
CA VAL A 357 -22.17 16.63 13.57
C VAL A 357 -22.56 18.09 13.36
N VAL A 358 -21.94 18.77 12.40
CA VAL A 358 -22.15 20.22 12.21
C VAL A 358 -23.35 20.49 11.31
N LYS A 359 -23.51 19.72 10.22
CA LYS A 359 -24.62 19.89 9.26
C LYS A 359 -25.88 19.09 9.62
N GLY A 360 -25.78 18.12 10.53
CA GLY A 360 -26.91 17.26 10.91
C GLY A 360 -27.28 16.23 9.84
N ASP A 361 -26.41 15.95 8.88
CA ASP A 361 -26.69 14.96 7.84
C ASP A 361 -26.68 13.54 8.43
N SER A 362 -27.49 12.66 7.86
CA SER A 362 -27.37 11.24 8.16
C SER A 362 -26.07 10.66 7.55
N GLY A 363 -25.52 9.58 8.14
CA GLY A 363 -24.32 8.92 7.61
C GLY A 363 -24.48 8.48 6.14
N LEU A 364 -25.69 8.08 5.74
CA LEU A 364 -26.01 7.74 4.35
C LEU A 364 -25.94 8.98 3.44
N LEU A 365 -26.47 10.12 3.87
CA LEU A 365 -26.42 11.36 3.10
C LEU A 365 -24.99 11.91 3.02
N ALA A 366 -24.22 11.84 4.11
CA ALA A 366 -22.80 12.21 4.12
C ALA A 366 -22.00 11.35 3.13
N THR A 367 -22.24 10.03 3.09
CA THR A 367 -21.60 9.13 2.12
C THR A 367 -22.04 9.44 0.69
N ALA A 368 -23.32 9.71 0.47
CA ALA A 368 -23.83 10.14 -0.84
C ALA A 368 -23.16 11.44 -1.31
N LYS A 369 -23.00 12.41 -0.43
CA LYS A 369 -22.25 13.65 -0.71
C LYS A 369 -20.76 13.37 -1.02
N PHE A 370 -20.15 12.33 -0.42
CA PHE A 370 -18.79 11.93 -0.71
C PHE A 370 -18.64 11.14 -2.03
N SER A 371 -19.72 10.70 -2.67
CA SER A 371 -19.67 9.92 -3.92
C SER A 371 -19.00 10.65 -5.08
N GLY A 372 -19.07 11.99 -5.10
CA GLY A 372 -18.32 12.82 -6.06
C GLY A 372 -16.82 12.58 -6.00
N ALA A 373 -16.28 12.37 -4.80
CA ALA A 373 -14.87 12.05 -4.60
C ALA A 373 -14.50 10.66 -5.19
N ALA A 374 -15.40 9.67 -5.08
CA ALA A 374 -15.16 8.35 -5.67
C ALA A 374 -15.11 8.38 -7.19
N ILE A 375 -16.04 9.09 -7.82
CA ILE A 375 -16.07 9.24 -9.29
C ILE A 375 -14.82 9.98 -9.76
N SER A 376 -14.49 11.10 -9.12
CA SER A 376 -13.30 11.88 -9.42
C SER A 376 -12.00 11.07 -9.20
N GLY A 377 -11.90 10.30 -8.13
CA GLY A 377 -10.75 9.44 -7.83
C GLY A 377 -10.57 8.30 -8.84
N ALA A 378 -11.66 7.66 -9.27
CA ALA A 378 -11.61 6.67 -10.32
C ALA A 378 -11.14 7.28 -11.65
N MET A 379 -11.64 8.47 -12.00
CA MET A 379 -11.17 9.22 -13.18
C MET A 379 -9.69 9.59 -13.06
N ALA A 380 -9.27 10.12 -11.91
CA ALA A 380 -7.88 10.50 -11.65
C ALA A 380 -6.93 9.30 -11.79
N SER A 381 -7.29 8.14 -11.24
CA SER A 381 -6.50 6.91 -11.37
C SER A 381 -6.33 6.47 -12.83
N MET A 382 -7.39 6.53 -13.64
CA MET A 382 -7.32 6.18 -15.07
C MET A 382 -6.49 7.19 -15.87
N VAL A 383 -6.67 8.49 -15.60
CA VAL A 383 -5.92 9.57 -16.24
C VAL A 383 -4.43 9.47 -15.89
N THR A 384 -4.11 9.21 -14.62
CA THR A 384 -2.73 9.03 -14.16
C THR A 384 -2.06 7.85 -14.87
N GLY A 385 -2.74 6.70 -15.00
CA GLY A 385 -2.23 5.57 -15.79
C GLY A 385 -1.93 5.91 -17.25
N PHE A 386 -2.72 6.81 -17.83
CA PHE A 386 -2.47 7.29 -19.21
C PHE A 386 -1.33 8.33 -19.29
N LEU A 387 -1.14 9.13 -18.25
CA LEU A 387 -0.13 10.19 -18.22
C LEU A 387 1.27 9.66 -17.89
N LEU A 388 1.39 8.59 -17.08
CA LEU A 388 2.67 7.99 -16.68
C LEU A 388 3.56 7.59 -17.84
N GLY A 389 2.98 7.22 -19.00
CA GLY A 389 3.73 6.94 -20.22
C GLY A 389 4.10 8.17 -21.07
N ARG A 390 3.71 9.38 -20.64
CA ARG A 390 3.85 10.62 -21.45
C ARG A 390 4.50 11.77 -20.71
N LEU A 391 4.34 11.86 -19.41
CA LEU A 391 4.88 12.92 -18.57
C LEU A 391 5.89 12.36 -17.56
N PRO A 392 6.89 13.14 -17.16
CA PRO A 392 7.79 12.76 -16.10
C PRO A 392 7.01 12.52 -14.79
N PRO A 393 7.31 11.44 -14.04
CA PRO A 393 6.64 11.13 -12.77
C PRO A 393 6.66 12.28 -11.75
N SER A 394 7.73 13.10 -11.76
CA SER A 394 7.87 14.28 -10.91
C SER A 394 6.79 15.34 -11.13
N VAL A 395 6.41 15.58 -12.40
CA VAL A 395 5.32 16.52 -12.75
C VAL A 395 3.98 16.01 -12.25
N ILE A 396 3.71 14.71 -12.42
CA ILE A 396 2.48 14.08 -11.96
C ILE A 396 2.40 14.18 -10.44
N MET A 397 3.50 13.87 -9.73
CA MET A 397 3.58 13.98 -8.27
C MET A 397 3.37 15.42 -7.78
N PHE A 398 3.97 16.41 -8.45
CA PHE A 398 3.77 17.82 -8.12
C PHE A 398 2.30 18.24 -8.25
N CYS A 399 1.64 17.86 -9.36
CA CYS A 399 0.21 18.13 -9.55
C CYS A 399 -0.66 17.43 -8.49
N ALA A 400 -0.33 16.19 -8.14
CA ALA A 400 -1.02 15.43 -7.11
C ALA A 400 -0.91 16.10 -5.73
N MET A 401 0.29 16.51 -5.32
CA MET A 401 0.48 17.26 -4.07
C MET A 401 -0.24 18.60 -4.07
N GLY A 402 -0.26 19.31 -5.21
CA GLY A 402 -1.05 20.53 -5.40
C GLY A 402 -2.55 20.29 -5.24
N ALA A 403 -3.08 19.18 -5.75
CA ALA A 403 -4.49 18.81 -5.59
C ALA A 403 -4.85 18.52 -4.12
N PHE A 404 -4.00 17.79 -3.39
CA PHE A 404 -4.17 17.58 -1.94
C PHE A 404 -4.17 18.90 -1.17
N ALA A 405 -3.18 19.75 -1.40
CA ALA A 405 -3.08 21.05 -0.72
C ALA A 405 -4.29 21.95 -1.00
N THR A 406 -4.69 22.06 -2.26
CA THR A 406 -5.86 22.84 -2.67
C THR A 406 -7.16 22.30 -2.05
N GLY A 407 -7.35 20.98 -2.09
CA GLY A 407 -8.53 20.34 -1.51
C GLY A 407 -8.63 20.58 0.01
N LEU A 408 -7.52 20.46 0.74
CA LEU A 408 -7.47 20.72 2.18
C LEU A 408 -7.74 22.20 2.50
N CYS A 409 -7.14 23.13 1.77
CA CYS A 409 -7.40 24.57 1.95
C CYS A 409 -8.88 24.91 1.70
N LEU A 410 -9.48 24.33 0.66
CA LEU A 410 -10.90 24.49 0.39
C LEU A 410 -11.75 23.96 1.55
N PHE A 411 -11.43 22.77 2.07
CA PHE A 411 -12.18 22.18 3.18
C PHE A 411 -12.02 22.95 4.49
N ALA A 412 -10.80 23.39 4.81
CA ALA A 412 -10.51 24.14 6.04
C ALA A 412 -11.22 25.51 6.10
N THR A 413 -11.57 26.06 4.93
CA THR A 413 -12.21 27.38 4.81
C THR A 413 -13.71 27.31 4.54
N VAL A 414 -14.36 26.12 4.61
CA VAL A 414 -15.80 25.97 4.38
C VAL A 414 -16.60 26.66 5.48
N PRO A 415 -17.42 27.72 5.18
CA PRO A 415 -18.30 28.31 6.17
C PRO A 415 -19.42 27.34 6.59
N VAL A 416 -19.76 27.34 7.88
CA VAL A 416 -20.82 26.46 8.40
C VAL A 416 -22.16 26.72 7.73
N SER A 417 -22.49 27.98 7.37
CA SER A 417 -23.72 28.34 6.70
C SER A 417 -23.78 28.00 5.21
N GLN A 418 -22.63 27.68 4.60
CA GLN A 418 -22.53 27.45 3.15
C GLN A 418 -23.18 26.13 2.73
N THR A 419 -23.86 26.12 1.56
CA THR A 419 -24.38 24.90 0.96
C THR A 419 -23.26 23.93 0.56
N TYR A 420 -23.53 22.62 0.63
CA TYR A 420 -22.59 21.57 0.19
C TYR A 420 -22.07 21.79 -1.24
N TRP A 421 -22.95 22.20 -2.17
CA TRP A 421 -22.63 22.30 -3.60
C TRP A 421 -21.60 23.38 -3.94
N ALA A 422 -21.34 24.30 -3.06
CA ALA A 422 -20.35 25.35 -3.31
C ALA A 422 -18.91 24.81 -3.12
N GLN A 423 -18.36 24.89 -1.93
CA GLN A 423 -16.95 24.63 -1.66
C GLN A 423 -16.69 23.17 -1.31
N ALA A 424 -17.55 22.54 -0.53
CA ALA A 424 -17.37 21.14 -0.11
C ALA A 424 -17.46 20.16 -1.29
N PHE A 425 -18.34 20.42 -2.26
CA PHE A 425 -18.44 19.62 -3.49
C PHE A 425 -17.19 19.79 -4.37
N VAL A 426 -16.73 21.01 -4.58
CA VAL A 426 -15.53 21.30 -5.37
C VAL A 426 -14.30 20.62 -4.75
N MET A 427 -14.16 20.68 -3.43
CA MET A 427 -13.13 19.95 -2.69
C MET A 427 -13.20 18.45 -2.98
N SER A 428 -14.40 17.85 -2.93
CA SER A 428 -14.57 16.42 -3.19
C SER A 428 -14.18 16.01 -4.61
N LEU A 429 -14.19 16.93 -5.57
CA LEU A 429 -13.73 16.69 -6.95
C LEU A 429 -12.22 16.88 -7.11
N ILE A 430 -11.60 17.82 -6.39
CA ILE A 430 -10.17 18.17 -6.56
C ILE A 430 -9.28 17.22 -5.75
N THR A 431 -9.61 16.96 -4.48
CA THR A 431 -8.73 16.20 -3.57
C THR A 431 -8.34 14.82 -4.11
N PRO A 432 -9.23 14.03 -4.75
CA PRO A 432 -8.87 12.71 -5.25
C PRO A 432 -7.82 12.69 -6.37
N TRP A 433 -7.52 13.82 -7.01
CA TRP A 433 -6.40 13.95 -7.96
C TRP A 433 -5.03 13.92 -7.29
N GLY A 434 -4.99 13.94 -5.96
CA GLY A 434 -3.78 13.72 -5.17
C GLY A 434 -3.42 12.25 -4.94
N MET A 435 -4.33 11.31 -5.26
CA MET A 435 -4.17 9.87 -4.97
C MET A 435 -3.25 9.09 -5.93
#